data_86a3b08d6582e56eed3e768e9d8883fb
#
_entry.id   86a3b08d6582e56eed3e768e9d8883fb
#
_cell.length_a   1.000
_cell.length_b   1.000
_cell.length_c   1.000
_cell.angle_alpha   90.00
_cell.angle_beta   90.00
_cell.angle_gamma   90.00
#
_symmetry.space_group_name_H-M   'P 1'
#
loop_
_entity.id
_entity.type
_entity.pdbx_description
1 polymer ?
#
loop_
_entity_poly.entity_id
_entity_poly.type
_entity_poly.pdbx_seq_one_letter_code
_entity_poly.pdbx_strand_id
1 'polypeptide(L)'
;MGSNLASIHFRTDDPSLVIDEIKDKYLKKARPLKAAENLYIRSKGLALEVYGEKNLKKRREMIDKITAGRIPTVRSAIVIQNGFVSLYDDDIKLSNYEKLALKYAQQTKAPILALSIYDNSNSTLFTINNGVKTAEGKYFTDYNDIEEIDIVALKKSLCIDIGEDLLKNAFSIAGFSDSKSFDGGDVLYSFLRLIKVPIYISLEWCVSLSELKKIDELQSADVYEVTGSLEYLIK
;
A
#
# COMPACT_ATOMS: atom_id res chain seq x y z
N MET A 1 9.60 15.71 6.12
CA MET A 1 8.22 15.15 6.23
C MET A 1 8.37 13.64 6.19
N GLY A 2 7.93 12.94 7.21
CA GLY A 2 7.98 11.50 7.25
C GLY A 2 6.88 10.86 6.39
N SER A 3 7.10 9.62 5.98
CA SER A 3 6.15 8.86 5.17
C SER A 3 5.09 8.23 6.07
N ASN A 4 3.83 8.31 5.65
CA ASN A 4 2.71 7.61 6.26
C ASN A 4 2.19 6.57 5.27
N LEU A 5 2.61 5.33 5.46
CA LEU A 5 2.41 4.24 4.51
C LEU A 5 1.68 3.08 5.17
N ALA A 6 0.84 2.41 4.40
CA ALA A 6 0.30 1.12 4.78
C ALA A 6 0.11 0.25 3.52
N SER A 7 0.36 -1.05 3.65
CA SER A 7 0.18 -2.00 2.56
C SER A 7 -0.29 -3.38 3.07
N ILE A 8 -0.84 -4.15 2.13
CA ILE A 8 -1.37 -5.49 2.41
C ILE A 8 -0.81 -6.44 1.36
N HIS A 9 -0.19 -7.51 1.82
CA HIS A 9 0.46 -8.51 0.99
C HIS A 9 -0.15 -9.88 1.28
N PHE A 10 -0.62 -10.56 0.25
CA PHE A 10 -1.23 -11.88 0.33
C PHE A 10 -0.20 -12.92 -0.06
N ARG A 11 0.05 -13.90 0.80
CA ARG A 11 0.92 -15.04 0.47
C ARG A 11 0.10 -16.11 -0.23
N THR A 12 0.40 -16.40 -1.49
CA THR A 12 -0.37 -17.37 -2.25
C THR A 12 0.45 -17.95 -3.42
N ASP A 13 0.19 -19.21 -3.72
CA ASP A 13 0.71 -19.88 -4.90
C ASP A 13 -0.25 -19.77 -6.10
N ASP A 14 -1.50 -19.33 -5.85
CA ASP A 14 -2.49 -19.02 -6.88
C ASP A 14 -2.92 -17.52 -6.80
N PRO A 15 -2.19 -16.65 -7.49
CA PRO A 15 -2.51 -15.22 -7.49
C PRO A 15 -3.89 -14.88 -8.03
N SER A 16 -4.45 -15.70 -8.93
CA SER A 16 -5.71 -15.39 -9.63
C SER A 16 -6.88 -15.24 -8.66
N LEU A 17 -6.98 -16.11 -7.67
CA LEU A 17 -8.04 -16.06 -6.66
C LEU A 17 -8.03 -14.75 -5.88
N VAL A 18 -6.85 -14.28 -5.49
CA VAL A 18 -6.69 -13.02 -4.75
C VAL A 18 -6.98 -11.82 -5.65
N ILE A 19 -6.47 -11.85 -6.88
CA ILE A 19 -6.65 -10.76 -7.85
C ILE A 19 -8.13 -10.58 -8.19
N ASP A 20 -8.84 -11.67 -8.45
CA ASP A 20 -10.27 -11.60 -8.83
C ASP A 20 -11.12 -11.06 -7.67
N GLU A 21 -10.85 -11.48 -6.44
CA GLU A 21 -11.53 -10.94 -5.26
C GLU A 21 -11.26 -9.43 -5.06
N ILE A 22 -10.00 -9.00 -5.27
CA ILE A 22 -9.64 -7.59 -5.18
C ILE A 22 -10.34 -6.80 -6.28
N LYS A 23 -10.26 -7.25 -7.54
CA LYS A 23 -10.88 -6.59 -8.69
C LYS A 23 -12.40 -6.43 -8.53
N ASP A 24 -13.10 -7.50 -8.16
CA ASP A 24 -14.56 -7.44 -7.96
C ASP A 24 -14.96 -6.37 -6.94
N LYS A 25 -14.17 -6.22 -5.89
CA LYS A 25 -14.38 -5.20 -4.88
C LYS A 25 -14.15 -3.78 -5.38
N TYR A 26 -13.11 -3.57 -6.21
CA TYR A 26 -12.84 -2.26 -6.80
C TYR A 26 -13.89 -1.86 -7.82
N LEU A 27 -14.34 -2.78 -8.64
CA LEU A 27 -15.45 -2.58 -9.57
C LEU A 27 -16.70 -2.04 -8.87
N LYS A 28 -16.99 -2.52 -7.66
CA LYS A 28 -18.13 -2.07 -6.85
C LYS A 28 -17.94 -0.69 -6.21
N LYS A 29 -16.68 -0.19 -6.16
CA LYS A 29 -16.32 1.06 -5.48
C LYS A 29 -15.94 2.20 -6.43
N ALA A 30 -16.06 2.03 -7.73
CA ALA A 30 -15.69 3.05 -8.71
C ALA A 30 -16.34 4.41 -8.35
N ARG A 31 -15.51 5.43 -8.18
CA ARG A 31 -15.98 6.80 -7.89
C ARG A 31 -16.28 7.52 -9.21
N PRO A 32 -17.33 8.34 -9.24
CA PRO A 32 -17.60 9.18 -10.42
C PRO A 32 -16.40 10.09 -10.75
N LEU A 33 -16.08 10.23 -12.04
CA LEU A 33 -15.02 11.12 -12.53
C LEU A 33 -15.09 12.51 -11.91
N LYS A 34 -16.32 13.08 -11.83
CA LYS A 34 -16.57 14.39 -11.19
C LYS A 34 -16.08 14.45 -9.73
N ALA A 35 -16.14 13.35 -8.98
CA ALA A 35 -15.64 13.33 -7.62
C ALA A 35 -14.10 13.33 -7.58
N ALA A 36 -13.43 12.63 -8.51
CA ALA A 36 -11.98 12.65 -8.64
C ALA A 36 -11.47 14.06 -9.06
N GLU A 37 -12.12 14.69 -10.04
CA GLU A 37 -11.86 16.08 -10.44
C GLU A 37 -11.96 17.03 -9.24
N ASN A 38 -13.05 16.93 -8.46
CA ASN A 38 -13.28 17.78 -7.30
C ASN A 38 -12.21 17.59 -6.20
N LEU A 39 -11.80 16.35 -5.95
CA LEU A 39 -10.75 16.04 -4.98
C LEU A 39 -9.42 16.65 -5.42
N TYR A 40 -9.07 16.50 -6.70
CA TYR A 40 -7.84 17.05 -7.24
C TYR A 40 -7.82 18.60 -7.15
N ILE A 41 -8.89 19.26 -7.57
CA ILE A 41 -9.01 20.72 -7.52
C ILE A 41 -8.87 21.23 -6.08
N ARG A 42 -9.50 20.55 -5.11
CA ARG A 42 -9.39 20.88 -3.69
C ARG A 42 -7.97 20.67 -3.16
N SER A 43 -7.32 19.57 -3.51
CA SER A 43 -5.94 19.28 -3.07
C SER A 43 -4.93 20.32 -3.57
N LYS A 44 -5.22 21.01 -4.68
CA LYS A 44 -4.40 22.08 -5.23
C LYS A 44 -4.77 23.48 -4.74
N GLY A 45 -5.74 23.59 -3.82
CA GLY A 45 -6.18 24.88 -3.29
C GLY A 45 -6.98 25.72 -4.28
N LEU A 46 -7.37 25.19 -5.43
CA LEU A 46 -8.03 25.91 -6.54
C LEU A 46 -9.56 25.93 -6.44
N ALA A 47 -10.11 25.41 -5.34
CA ALA A 47 -11.56 25.25 -5.19
C ALA A 47 -12.33 26.59 -5.26
N LEU A 48 -11.82 27.65 -4.63
CA LEU A 48 -12.45 28.96 -4.65
C LEU A 48 -12.45 29.57 -6.05
N GLU A 49 -11.34 29.44 -6.79
CA GLU A 49 -11.20 29.97 -8.13
C GLU A 49 -12.13 29.23 -9.11
N VAL A 50 -12.11 27.91 -9.12
CA VAL A 50 -12.91 27.11 -10.04
C VAL A 50 -14.41 27.20 -9.73
N TYR A 51 -14.79 27.05 -8.47
CA TYR A 51 -16.21 27.01 -8.09
C TYR A 51 -16.80 28.40 -7.89
N GLY A 52 -15.97 29.45 -7.77
CA GLY A 52 -16.38 30.84 -7.80
C GLY A 52 -16.80 31.32 -9.20
N GLU A 53 -16.32 30.68 -10.28
CA GLU A 53 -16.73 31.04 -11.65
C GLU A 53 -18.20 30.68 -11.90
N LYS A 54 -19.00 31.68 -12.20
CA LYS A 54 -20.45 31.52 -12.42
C LYS A 54 -20.80 31.02 -13.81
N ASN A 55 -19.94 31.29 -14.79
CA ASN A 55 -20.14 30.80 -16.16
C ASN A 55 -19.76 29.34 -16.25
N LEU A 56 -20.75 28.47 -16.45
CA LEU A 56 -20.55 27.00 -16.48
C LEU A 56 -19.57 26.55 -17.56
N LYS A 57 -19.56 27.21 -18.73
CA LYS A 57 -18.64 26.88 -19.84
C LYS A 57 -17.20 27.22 -19.45
N LYS A 58 -16.96 28.43 -18.94
CA LYS A 58 -15.64 28.85 -18.46
C LYS A 58 -15.17 27.98 -17.31
N ARG A 59 -16.06 27.66 -16.38
CA ARG A 59 -15.73 26.73 -15.28
C ARG A 59 -15.27 25.38 -15.82
N ARG A 60 -15.96 24.81 -16.80
CA ARG A 60 -15.56 23.53 -17.41
C ARG A 60 -14.21 23.65 -18.09
N GLU A 61 -13.98 24.68 -18.87
CA GLU A 61 -12.69 24.95 -19.51
C GLU A 61 -11.54 25.08 -18.49
N MET A 62 -11.79 25.74 -17.34
CA MET A 62 -10.82 25.79 -16.24
C MET A 62 -10.54 24.40 -15.65
N ILE A 63 -11.58 23.61 -15.37
CA ILE A 63 -11.43 22.25 -14.87
C ILE A 63 -10.62 21.41 -15.86
N ASP A 64 -10.97 21.41 -17.12
CA ASP A 64 -10.29 20.64 -18.15
C ASP A 64 -8.82 21.05 -18.29
N LYS A 65 -8.52 22.34 -18.21
CA LYS A 65 -7.15 22.88 -18.24
C LYS A 65 -6.33 22.48 -17.01
N ILE A 66 -6.94 22.55 -15.81
CA ILE A 66 -6.27 22.23 -14.56
C ILE A 66 -6.02 20.73 -14.42
N THR A 67 -6.99 19.94 -14.88
CA THR A 67 -6.96 18.46 -14.74
C THR A 67 -6.31 17.75 -15.91
N ALA A 68 -6.02 18.46 -17.01
CA ALA A 68 -5.43 17.87 -18.22
C ALA A 68 -4.14 17.11 -17.92
N GLY A 69 -4.17 15.79 -18.02
CA GLY A 69 -3.04 14.90 -17.77
C GLY A 69 -2.50 14.89 -16.34
N ARG A 70 -3.28 15.38 -15.36
CA ARG A 70 -2.85 15.53 -13.95
C ARG A 70 -3.74 14.81 -12.94
N ILE A 71 -4.88 14.28 -13.35
CA ILE A 71 -5.65 13.41 -12.47
C ILE A 71 -4.97 12.06 -12.48
N PRO A 72 -4.45 11.59 -11.33
CA PRO A 72 -3.90 10.25 -11.27
C PRO A 72 -4.97 9.25 -11.71
N THR A 73 -4.67 8.45 -12.71
CA THR A 73 -5.57 7.40 -13.21
C THR A 73 -5.36 6.11 -12.44
N VAL A 74 -4.15 5.90 -11.90
CA VAL A 74 -3.80 4.75 -11.08
C VAL A 74 -3.97 5.10 -9.62
N ARG A 75 -4.92 4.46 -8.96
CA ARG A 75 -5.17 4.62 -7.52
C ARG A 75 -4.82 3.37 -6.72
N SER A 76 -4.75 2.25 -7.40
CA SER A 76 -4.45 0.97 -6.80
C SER A 76 -3.61 0.16 -7.78
N ALA A 77 -2.60 -0.49 -7.28
CA ALA A 77 -1.80 -1.43 -8.05
C ALA A 77 -1.75 -2.78 -7.34
N ILE A 78 -1.87 -3.84 -8.11
CA ILE A 78 -1.58 -5.19 -7.66
C ILE A 78 -0.25 -5.60 -8.26
N VAL A 79 0.66 -6.05 -7.41
CA VAL A 79 1.99 -6.51 -7.81
C VAL A 79 2.14 -7.95 -7.38
N ILE A 80 2.55 -8.81 -8.32
CA ILE A 80 2.86 -10.21 -8.04
C ILE A 80 4.37 -10.37 -8.03
N GLN A 81 4.92 -10.78 -6.90
CA GLN A 81 6.34 -10.98 -6.74
C GLN A 81 6.65 -11.97 -5.60
N ASN A 82 7.54 -12.91 -5.85
CA ASN A 82 8.06 -13.86 -4.84
C ASN A 82 6.98 -14.61 -4.04
N GLY A 83 5.88 -14.99 -4.69
CA GLY A 83 4.76 -15.68 -4.05
C GLY A 83 3.90 -14.78 -3.19
N PHE A 84 4.00 -13.47 -3.36
CA PHE A 84 3.10 -12.48 -2.79
C PHE A 84 2.28 -11.78 -3.88
N VAL A 85 1.03 -11.53 -3.57
CA VAL A 85 0.18 -10.55 -4.26
C VAL A 85 0.10 -9.33 -3.35
N SER A 86 0.71 -8.25 -3.75
CA SER A 86 0.79 -7.01 -2.96
C SER A 86 -0.21 -6.00 -3.47
N LEU A 87 -1.02 -5.46 -2.57
CA LEU A 87 -2.01 -4.44 -2.86
C LEU A 87 -1.52 -3.09 -2.33
N TYR A 88 -1.32 -2.17 -3.24
CA TYR A 88 -1.04 -0.76 -2.96
C TYR A 88 -2.25 0.05 -3.37
N ASP A 89 -2.81 0.82 -2.46
CA ASP A 89 -4.06 1.56 -2.67
C ASP A 89 -4.06 2.84 -1.83
N ASP A 90 -4.39 3.95 -2.44
CA ASP A 90 -4.51 5.25 -1.75
C ASP A 90 -5.56 5.26 -0.64
N ASP A 91 -6.51 4.32 -0.66
CA ASP A 91 -7.53 4.16 0.38
C ASP A 91 -7.05 3.28 1.56
N ILE A 92 -5.91 2.59 1.44
CA ILE A 92 -5.27 1.88 2.56
C ILE A 92 -4.48 2.91 3.38
N LYS A 93 -4.98 3.21 4.57
CA LYS A 93 -4.42 4.21 5.48
C LYS A 93 -4.10 3.58 6.83
N LEU A 94 -3.25 4.23 7.61
CA LEU A 94 -2.93 3.84 8.98
C LEU A 94 -4.18 3.57 9.84
N SER A 95 -5.25 4.33 9.62
CA SER A 95 -6.48 4.21 10.40
C SER A 95 -7.38 3.03 10.02
N ASN A 96 -7.12 2.36 8.89
CA ASN A 96 -8.02 1.34 8.38
C ASN A 96 -7.37 0.05 7.87
N TYR A 97 -6.03 0.02 7.72
CA TYR A 97 -5.32 -1.11 7.08
C TYR A 97 -5.54 -2.44 7.82
N GLU A 98 -5.56 -2.42 9.15
CA GLU A 98 -5.83 -3.62 9.96
C GLU A 98 -7.23 -4.20 9.69
N LYS A 99 -8.24 -3.33 9.72
CA LYS A 99 -9.62 -3.74 9.42
C LYS A 99 -9.77 -4.27 8.00
N LEU A 100 -9.08 -3.65 7.04
CA LEU A 100 -9.07 -4.10 5.65
C LEU A 100 -8.37 -5.43 5.50
N ALA A 101 -7.21 -5.61 6.13
CA ALA A 101 -6.47 -6.87 6.11
C ALA A 101 -7.29 -8.04 6.68
N LEU A 102 -7.94 -7.84 7.83
CA LEU A 102 -8.84 -8.84 8.42
C LEU A 102 -10.00 -9.20 7.48
N LYS A 103 -10.61 -8.19 6.86
CA LYS A 103 -11.69 -8.41 5.89
C LYS A 103 -11.21 -9.19 4.67
N TYR A 104 -10.04 -8.85 4.12
CA TYR A 104 -9.46 -9.56 2.99
C TYR A 104 -9.09 -11.01 3.35
N ALA A 105 -8.52 -11.24 4.54
CA ALA A 105 -8.18 -12.59 5.00
C ALA A 105 -9.41 -13.51 5.07
N GLN A 106 -10.56 -12.98 5.48
CA GLN A 106 -11.81 -13.72 5.49
C GLN A 106 -12.34 -14.06 4.09
N GLN A 107 -12.10 -13.18 3.13
CA GLN A 107 -12.58 -13.31 1.75
C GLN A 107 -11.69 -14.22 0.92
N THR A 108 -10.38 -13.96 0.92
CA THR A 108 -9.41 -14.67 0.08
C THR A 108 -8.92 -15.98 0.67
N LYS A 109 -9.04 -16.14 2.00
CA LYS A 109 -8.46 -17.25 2.79
C LYS A 109 -6.93 -17.37 2.65
N ALA A 110 -6.29 -16.45 1.97
CA ALA A 110 -4.84 -16.38 1.85
C ALA A 110 -4.23 -15.84 3.15
N PRO A 111 -3.07 -16.34 3.59
CA PRO A 111 -2.29 -15.69 4.63
C PRO A 111 -1.92 -14.26 4.22
N ILE A 112 -2.04 -13.32 5.15
CA ILE A 112 -1.78 -11.91 4.90
C ILE A 112 -0.65 -11.42 5.80
N LEU A 113 0.24 -10.64 5.20
CA LEU A 113 1.13 -9.71 5.88
C LEU A 113 0.58 -8.30 5.68
N ALA A 114 0.28 -7.62 6.76
CA ALA A 114 -0.12 -6.22 6.73
C ALA A 114 0.89 -5.40 7.52
N LEU A 115 1.23 -4.24 7.00
CA LEU A 115 2.23 -3.37 7.60
C LEU A 115 1.88 -1.90 7.45
N SER A 116 2.44 -1.10 8.35
CA SER A 116 2.34 0.35 8.29
C SER A 116 3.59 1.02 8.83
N ILE A 117 3.87 2.21 8.30
CA ILE A 117 4.92 3.11 8.78
C ILE A 117 4.28 4.47 9.02
N TYR A 118 4.55 5.06 10.18
CA TYR A 118 4.12 6.39 10.53
C TYR A 118 5.34 7.28 10.77
N ASP A 119 5.44 8.35 10.01
CA ASP A 119 6.48 9.38 10.09
C ASP A 119 7.93 8.83 10.05
N ASN A 120 8.14 7.72 9.35
CA ASN A 120 9.35 6.90 9.28
C ASN A 120 9.82 6.30 10.62
N SER A 121 9.31 6.77 11.74
CA SER A 121 9.81 6.46 13.09
C SER A 121 9.07 5.30 13.75
N ASN A 122 7.82 5.11 13.41
CA ASN A 122 6.98 4.09 14.02
C ASN A 122 6.50 3.12 12.95
N SER A 123 6.74 1.84 13.18
CA SER A 123 6.24 0.82 12.26
C SER A 123 5.52 -0.30 12.99
N THR A 124 4.52 -0.83 12.35
CA THR A 124 3.82 -2.02 12.81
C THR A 124 3.67 -3.00 11.66
N LEU A 125 3.77 -4.28 11.99
CA LEU A 125 3.43 -5.36 11.06
C LEU A 125 2.70 -6.45 11.82
N PHE A 126 1.83 -7.14 11.12
CA PHE A 126 1.19 -8.33 11.66
C PHE A 126 0.84 -9.30 10.53
N THR A 127 0.70 -10.56 10.89
CA THR A 127 0.23 -11.60 9.98
C THR A 127 -1.15 -12.08 10.37
N ILE A 128 -1.93 -12.46 9.37
CA ILE A 128 -3.25 -13.09 9.53
C ILE A 128 -3.22 -14.42 8.79
N ASN A 129 -3.65 -15.48 9.45
CA ASN A 129 -3.87 -16.76 8.83
C ASN A 129 -5.23 -17.31 9.28
N ASN A 130 -6.03 -17.83 8.35
CA ASN A 130 -7.41 -18.29 8.61
C ASN A 130 -8.28 -17.25 9.33
N GLY A 131 -8.11 -15.96 9.01
CA GLY A 131 -8.86 -14.86 9.60
C GLY A 131 -8.48 -14.48 11.03
N VAL A 132 -7.40 -15.06 11.57
CA VAL A 132 -6.89 -14.78 12.92
C VAL A 132 -5.50 -14.16 12.82
N LYS A 133 -5.23 -13.10 13.61
CA LYS A 133 -3.90 -12.52 13.77
C LYS A 133 -2.98 -13.54 14.44
N THR A 134 -1.83 -13.84 13.83
CA THR A 134 -0.94 -14.93 14.24
C THR A 134 0.43 -14.46 14.73
N ALA A 135 0.91 -13.32 14.24
CA ALA A 135 2.10 -12.66 14.74
C ALA A 135 1.91 -11.15 14.63
N GLU A 136 2.48 -10.40 15.54
CA GLU A 136 2.47 -8.93 15.54
C GLU A 136 3.80 -8.42 16.06
N GLY A 137 4.30 -7.33 15.48
CA GLY A 137 5.48 -6.61 15.94
C GLY A 137 5.24 -5.11 15.81
N LYS A 138 5.78 -4.36 16.77
CA LYS A 138 5.72 -2.90 16.82
C LYS A 138 7.10 -2.36 17.12
N TYR A 139 7.56 -1.47 16.28
CA TYR A 139 8.89 -0.89 16.35
C TYR A 139 8.76 0.63 16.37
N PHE A 140 8.98 1.21 17.53
CA PHE A 140 8.89 2.64 17.74
C PHE A 140 10.28 3.21 17.98
N THR A 141 10.46 4.47 17.65
CA THR A 141 11.72 5.19 17.90
C THR A 141 12.03 5.28 19.38
N ASP A 142 11.00 5.29 20.23
CA ASP A 142 11.18 5.13 21.66
C ASP A 142 11.33 3.65 22.02
N TYR A 143 12.57 3.25 22.37
CA TYR A 143 12.94 1.86 22.66
C TYR A 143 12.11 1.18 23.77
N ASN A 144 11.38 1.95 24.57
CA ASN A 144 10.55 1.40 25.64
C ASN A 144 9.26 0.75 25.16
N ASP A 145 8.86 1.02 23.92
CA ASP A 145 7.58 0.56 23.35
C ASP A 145 7.76 -0.43 22.19
N ILE A 146 8.91 -1.14 22.15
CA ILE A 146 9.16 -2.14 21.12
C ILE A 146 8.53 -3.47 21.51
N GLU A 147 7.65 -3.97 20.65
CA GLU A 147 7.10 -5.32 20.71
C GLU A 147 7.71 -6.14 19.57
N GLU A 148 8.72 -6.96 19.87
CA GLU A 148 9.37 -7.80 18.86
C GLU A 148 8.41 -8.86 18.31
N ILE A 149 8.45 -9.07 17.00
CA ILE A 149 7.61 -10.08 16.37
C ILE A 149 8.10 -11.50 16.69
N ASP A 150 7.16 -12.41 16.91
CA ASP A 150 7.46 -13.84 16.96
C ASP A 150 7.84 -14.35 15.56
N ILE A 151 9.14 -14.58 15.35
CA ILE A 151 9.72 -15.02 14.08
C ILE A 151 9.20 -16.40 13.66
N VAL A 152 8.97 -17.29 14.62
CA VAL A 152 8.47 -18.66 14.34
C VAL A 152 7.03 -18.58 13.85
N ALA A 153 6.20 -17.80 14.53
CA ALA A 153 4.82 -17.56 14.14
C ALA A 153 4.73 -16.85 12.79
N LEU A 154 5.56 -15.83 12.54
CA LEU A 154 5.65 -15.12 11.26
C LEU A 154 5.98 -16.07 10.11
N LYS A 155 7.06 -16.83 10.26
CA LYS A 155 7.53 -17.82 9.26
C LYS A 155 6.44 -18.84 8.95
N LYS A 156 5.84 -19.41 9.97
CA LYS A 156 4.76 -20.39 9.84
C LYS A 156 3.52 -19.78 9.17
N SER A 157 3.13 -18.57 9.56
CA SER A 157 1.96 -17.90 9.01
C SER A 157 2.08 -17.63 7.52
N LEU A 158 3.24 -17.15 7.07
CA LEU A 158 3.48 -16.77 5.68
C LEU A 158 4.05 -17.90 4.83
N CYS A 159 4.33 -19.08 5.40
CA CYS A 159 4.97 -20.21 4.70
C CYS A 159 6.23 -19.77 3.93
N ILE A 160 7.09 -18.96 4.55
CA ILE A 160 8.33 -18.49 3.93
C ILE A 160 9.50 -19.41 4.28
N ASP A 161 10.27 -19.78 3.25
CA ASP A 161 11.47 -20.62 3.40
C ASP A 161 12.73 -19.74 3.53
N ILE A 162 12.81 -19.03 4.65
CA ILE A 162 13.96 -18.19 5.02
C ILE A 162 14.47 -18.68 6.37
N GLY A 163 15.79 -18.76 6.54
CA GLY A 163 16.40 -19.15 7.80
C GLY A 163 16.01 -18.20 8.94
N GLU A 164 15.75 -18.76 10.12
CA GLU A 164 15.34 -17.97 11.29
C GLU A 164 16.38 -16.93 11.67
N ASP A 165 17.67 -17.24 11.54
CA ASP A 165 18.75 -16.28 11.87
C ASP A 165 18.73 -15.07 10.92
N LEU A 166 18.42 -15.28 9.64
CA LEU A 166 18.28 -14.17 8.69
C LEU A 166 17.06 -13.28 9.04
N LEU A 167 15.96 -13.92 9.44
CA LEU A 167 14.78 -13.19 9.89
C LEU A 167 15.06 -12.43 11.19
N LYS A 168 15.70 -13.07 12.18
CA LYS A 168 16.11 -12.40 13.42
C LYS A 168 17.01 -11.19 13.13
N ASN A 169 17.97 -11.35 12.23
CA ASN A 169 18.85 -10.26 11.85
C ASN A 169 18.09 -9.10 11.17
N ALA A 170 17.10 -9.41 10.31
CA ALA A 170 16.28 -8.39 9.65
C ALA A 170 15.43 -7.58 10.65
N PHE A 171 14.99 -8.21 11.73
CA PHE A 171 14.23 -7.56 12.79
C PHE A 171 15.11 -7.07 13.97
N SER A 172 16.43 -7.30 13.92
CA SER A 172 17.33 -6.93 15.00
C SER A 172 17.52 -5.41 15.08
N ILE A 173 17.25 -4.86 16.23
CA ILE A 173 17.51 -3.47 16.57
C ILE A 173 19.00 -3.23 16.84
N ALA A 174 19.74 -4.28 17.19
CA ALA A 174 21.17 -4.18 17.55
C ALA A 174 22.05 -3.62 16.43
N GLY A 175 21.68 -3.82 15.16
CA GLY A 175 22.38 -3.25 14.02
C GLY A 175 22.20 -1.72 13.86
N PHE A 176 21.23 -1.14 14.57
CA PHE A 176 20.91 0.29 14.51
C PHE A 176 21.35 1.05 15.77
N SER A 177 21.80 0.32 16.80
CA SER A 177 22.14 0.90 18.12
C SER A 177 23.31 1.89 18.11
N ASP A 178 24.19 1.82 17.11
CA ASP A 178 25.36 2.73 16.99
C ASP A 178 25.04 4.00 16.20
N SER A 179 23.88 4.07 15.53
CA SER A 179 23.41 5.29 14.88
C SER A 179 22.55 6.08 15.87
N LYS A 180 22.83 7.38 16.01
CA LYS A 180 22.11 8.31 16.90
C LYS A 180 20.61 8.45 16.60
N SER A 181 20.05 7.69 15.67
CA SER A 181 18.62 7.68 15.31
C SER A 181 18.22 6.29 14.82
N PHE A 182 17.64 5.49 15.71
CA PHE A 182 16.87 4.31 15.31
C PHE A 182 15.59 4.80 14.60
N ASP A 183 15.35 4.26 13.42
CA ASP A 183 14.10 4.48 12.70
C ASP A 183 13.34 3.15 12.63
N GLY A 184 12.15 3.08 13.25
CA GLY A 184 11.34 1.86 13.25
C GLY A 184 10.98 1.39 11.83
N GLY A 185 11.00 2.30 10.85
CA GLY A 185 10.84 1.97 9.45
C GLY A 185 11.95 1.09 8.90
N ASP A 186 13.19 1.26 9.35
CA ASP A 186 14.35 0.50 8.85
C ASP A 186 14.21 -1.00 9.09
N VAL A 187 13.58 -1.39 10.19
CA VAL A 187 13.29 -2.79 10.50
C VAL A 187 12.38 -3.41 9.43
N LEU A 188 11.29 -2.72 9.08
CA LEU A 188 10.39 -3.18 8.03
C LEU A 188 11.07 -3.19 6.66
N TYR A 189 11.86 -2.18 6.33
CA TYR A 189 12.63 -2.14 5.08
C TYR A 189 13.59 -3.32 4.97
N SER A 190 14.28 -3.68 6.05
CA SER A 190 15.19 -4.83 6.10
C SER A 190 14.45 -6.14 5.87
N PHE A 191 13.32 -6.34 6.54
CA PHE A 191 12.49 -7.53 6.36
C PHE A 191 11.92 -7.63 4.94
N LEU A 192 11.36 -6.55 4.40
CA LEU A 192 10.74 -6.54 3.07
C LEU A 192 11.76 -6.73 1.95
N ARG A 193 12.99 -6.20 2.11
CA ARG A 193 14.10 -6.52 1.20
C ARG A 193 14.45 -8.01 1.24
N LEU A 194 14.45 -8.62 2.41
CA LEU A 194 14.74 -10.03 2.56
C LEU A 194 13.71 -10.92 1.84
N ILE A 195 12.43 -10.62 1.94
CA ILE A 195 11.36 -11.32 1.22
C ILE A 195 11.16 -10.81 -0.22
N LYS A 196 11.92 -9.78 -0.63
CA LYS A 196 11.88 -9.13 -1.95
C LYS A 196 10.48 -8.67 -2.33
N VAL A 197 9.82 -7.96 -1.43
CA VAL A 197 8.52 -7.33 -1.64
C VAL A 197 8.68 -5.82 -1.47
N PRO A 198 8.25 -4.99 -2.43
CA PRO A 198 8.32 -3.54 -2.28
C PRO A 198 7.47 -3.07 -1.10
N ILE A 199 8.01 -2.14 -0.31
CA ILE A 199 7.29 -1.61 0.85
C ILE A 199 6.17 -0.67 0.42
N TYR A 200 6.43 0.11 -0.61
CA TYR A 200 5.55 1.18 -1.05
C TYR A 200 5.77 1.48 -2.52
N ILE A 201 4.67 1.77 -3.18
CA ILE A 201 4.65 2.29 -4.55
C ILE A 201 3.91 3.61 -4.51
N SER A 202 4.57 4.70 -4.89
CA SER A 202 3.92 5.99 -5.02
C SER A 202 2.99 6.00 -6.21
N LEU A 203 1.69 5.92 -5.94
CA LEU A 203 0.65 5.99 -6.98
C LEU A 203 0.28 7.43 -7.33
N GLU A 204 0.66 8.40 -6.51
CA GLU A 204 0.26 9.81 -6.67
C GLU A 204 0.70 10.43 -7.99
N TRP A 205 1.77 9.92 -8.58
CA TRP A 205 2.37 10.43 -9.82
C TRP A 205 2.17 9.50 -11.01
N CYS A 206 1.57 8.33 -10.79
CA CYS A 206 1.35 7.36 -11.86
C CYS A 206 0.02 7.65 -12.56
N VAL A 207 0.10 8.02 -13.83
CA VAL A 207 -1.08 8.24 -14.70
C VAL A 207 -1.37 7.06 -15.60
N SER A 208 -0.50 6.04 -15.60
CA SER A 208 -0.67 4.85 -16.44
C SER A 208 0.08 3.63 -15.89
N LEU A 209 -0.32 2.44 -16.32
CA LEU A 209 0.38 1.20 -16.01
C LEU A 209 1.84 1.22 -16.52
N SER A 210 2.10 1.90 -17.65
CA SER A 210 3.45 2.03 -18.19
C SER A 210 4.39 2.86 -17.31
N GLU A 211 3.86 3.78 -16.52
CA GLU A 211 4.63 4.55 -15.55
C GLU A 211 4.91 3.73 -14.29
N LEU A 212 3.95 2.94 -13.81
CA LEU A 212 4.18 1.99 -12.73
C LEU A 212 5.33 1.02 -13.06
N LYS A 213 5.36 0.49 -14.27
CA LYS A 213 6.42 -0.43 -14.73
C LYS A 213 7.82 0.18 -14.84
N LYS A 214 7.95 1.50 -14.75
CA LYS A 214 9.25 2.19 -14.71
C LYS A 214 9.84 2.31 -13.31
N ILE A 215 9.08 1.95 -12.29
CA ILE A 215 9.57 1.93 -10.91
C ILE A 215 10.57 0.77 -10.79
N ASP A 216 11.79 1.05 -10.36
CA ASP A 216 12.88 0.08 -10.35
C ASP A 216 12.56 -1.19 -9.56
N GLU A 217 11.86 -1.05 -8.44
CA GLU A 217 11.43 -2.17 -7.60
C GLU A 217 10.42 -3.09 -8.28
N LEU A 218 9.77 -2.61 -9.36
CA LEU A 218 8.73 -3.33 -10.10
C LEU A 218 9.19 -3.87 -11.45
N GLN A 219 10.43 -3.63 -11.88
CA GLN A 219 10.89 -4.06 -13.21
C GLN A 219 10.82 -5.56 -13.44
N SER A 220 10.93 -6.36 -12.38
CA SER A 220 10.85 -7.82 -12.40
C SER A 220 9.50 -8.37 -11.94
N ALA A 221 8.50 -7.52 -11.71
CA ALA A 221 7.21 -7.91 -11.18
C ALA A 221 6.11 -7.87 -12.23
N ASP A 222 5.12 -8.76 -12.10
CA ASP A 222 3.87 -8.64 -12.83
C ASP A 222 2.98 -7.61 -12.15
N VAL A 223 2.76 -6.49 -12.84
CA VAL A 223 1.95 -5.40 -12.31
C VAL A 223 0.58 -5.42 -12.97
N TYR A 224 -0.45 -5.54 -12.15
CA TYR A 224 -1.84 -5.44 -12.56
C TYR A 224 -2.41 -4.11 -12.06
N GLU A 225 -2.85 -3.29 -12.98
CA GLU A 225 -3.59 -2.09 -12.65
C GLU A 225 -5.00 -2.46 -12.20
N VAL A 226 -5.30 -2.25 -10.92
CA VAL A 226 -6.68 -2.26 -10.42
C VAL A 226 -7.04 -0.83 -10.15
N THR A 227 -7.39 -0.16 -11.16
CA THR A 227 -7.93 1.17 -11.01
C THR A 227 -9.41 1.04 -10.66
N GLY A 228 -9.82 1.80 -9.66
CA GLY A 228 -11.06 2.51 -9.89
C GLY A 228 -10.76 3.48 -11.03
N SER A 229 -10.31 2.95 -12.18
CA SER A 229 -9.76 3.74 -13.25
C SER A 229 -10.81 4.62 -13.84
N LEU A 230 -10.35 5.69 -14.46
CA LEU A 230 -11.12 6.52 -15.36
C LEU A 230 -12.00 5.69 -16.33
N GLU A 231 -11.60 4.49 -16.74
CA GLU A 231 -12.39 3.59 -17.58
C GLU A 231 -13.69 3.12 -16.90
N TYR A 232 -13.68 2.90 -15.58
CA TYR A 232 -14.91 2.63 -14.84
C TYR A 232 -15.67 3.89 -14.46
N LEU A 233 -15.01 5.04 -14.47
CA LEU A 233 -15.61 6.34 -14.20
C LEU A 233 -16.28 6.95 -15.44
N ILE A 234 -15.95 6.46 -16.63
CA ILE A 234 -16.49 6.92 -17.92
C ILE A 234 -17.66 6.05 -18.43
N LYS A 235 -17.85 4.86 -17.86
CA LYS A 235 -19.02 4.04 -18.15
C LYS A 235 -20.17 4.39 -17.22
#